data_19ebfe434217edb0beef5275ea4b14d2
#
_entry.id   19ebfe434217edb0beef5275ea4b14d2
#
_cell.length_a   1.000
_cell.length_b   1.000
_cell.length_c   1.000
_cell.angle_alpha   90.00
_cell.angle_beta   90.00
_cell.angle_gamma   90.00
#
_symmetry.space_group_name_H-M   'P 1'
#
loop_
_entity.id
_entity.type
_entity.pdbx_description
1 polymer ?
#
loop_
_entity_poly.entity_id
_entity_poly.type
_entity_poly.pdbx_seq_one_letter_code
_entity_poly.pdbx_strand_id
1 'polypeptide(L)'
;LWTGSTTERGAYQNFGDIFIDFGAAGGNNPRGPVDYRRELDLDDALAKVVYKADGVTYTREYLASYPDDVIAMRFTANKKGKIGFTVRMDDAHTGGQRTVTGNSITISGKLTLLSYKAQLTVLNEGGTLQAGDSTLTLTGADAATLLLSAGTDYDPQSPDYLTRSDWKGKVSTVAARAGSK
;
A
#
# COMPACT_ATOMS: atom_id res chain seq x y z
N LEU A 1 21.64 15.61 0.85
CA LEU A 1 22.05 16.69 1.74
C LEU A 1 20.85 17.12 2.57
N TRP A 2 20.91 16.85 3.84
CA TRP A 2 19.83 17.19 4.75
C TRP A 2 20.01 18.62 5.25
N THR A 3 19.05 19.51 5.06
CA THR A 3 19.14 20.93 5.38
C THR A 3 17.89 21.44 6.11
N GLY A 4 17.22 20.62 6.89
CA GLY A 4 16.02 21.05 7.62
C GLY A 4 16.31 21.71 8.96
N SER A 5 15.75 22.89 9.20
CA SER A 5 15.54 23.42 10.54
C SER A 5 14.33 22.74 11.14
N THR A 6 14.40 22.34 12.41
CA THR A 6 13.27 21.75 13.13
C THR A 6 12.12 22.73 13.38
N THR A 7 12.35 24.02 13.14
CA THR A 7 11.39 25.10 13.40
C THR A 7 10.81 25.73 12.14
N GLU A 8 11.50 25.65 11.00
CA GLU A 8 11.11 26.38 9.79
C GLU A 8 10.98 25.51 8.53
N ARG A 9 11.52 24.30 8.54
CA ARG A 9 11.48 23.39 7.40
C ARG A 9 11.12 21.98 7.87
N GLY A 10 10.25 21.32 7.12
CA GLY A 10 9.81 19.99 7.45
C GLY A 10 10.98 19.00 7.54
N ALA A 11 10.97 18.15 8.57
CA ALA A 11 11.82 17.00 8.68
C ALA A 11 11.15 15.80 7.96
N TYR A 12 11.96 14.84 7.47
CA TYR A 12 11.42 13.54 7.05
C TYR A 12 10.74 12.88 8.23
N GLN A 13 9.48 12.50 8.04
CA GLN A 13 8.68 11.85 9.07
C GLN A 13 8.13 10.54 8.53
N ASN A 14 7.80 9.62 9.44
CA ASN A 14 7.03 8.43 9.08
C ASN A 14 5.68 8.89 8.50
N PHE A 15 5.32 8.39 7.33
CA PHE A 15 4.05 8.72 6.66
C PHE A 15 2.89 7.90 7.24
N GLY A 16 3.15 6.64 7.57
CA GLY A 16 2.19 5.68 8.08
C GLY A 16 2.63 4.25 7.82
N ASP A 17 1.85 3.29 8.33
CA ASP A 17 2.12 1.87 8.23
C ASP A 17 0.97 1.12 7.56
N ILE A 18 1.30 0.16 6.70
CA ILE A 18 0.35 -0.79 6.14
C ILE A 18 0.56 -2.15 6.82
N PHE A 19 -0.48 -2.64 7.47
CA PHE A 19 -0.49 -3.97 8.07
C PHE A 19 -1.35 -4.91 7.24
N ILE A 20 -0.76 -6.03 6.83
CA ILE A 20 -1.45 -7.07 6.05
C ILE A 20 -1.38 -8.36 6.86
N ASP A 21 -2.52 -8.75 7.42
CA ASP A 21 -2.66 -10.00 8.15
C ASP A 21 -3.25 -11.06 7.21
N PHE A 22 -2.44 -12.04 6.87
CA PHE A 22 -2.86 -13.16 6.02
C PHE A 22 -3.62 -14.24 6.79
N GLY A 23 -3.63 -14.20 8.13
CA GLY A 23 -4.35 -15.15 8.97
C GLY A 23 -4.13 -16.61 8.54
N ALA A 24 -5.19 -17.42 8.66
CA ALA A 24 -5.15 -18.81 8.20
C ALA A 24 -5.02 -18.95 6.68
N ALA A 25 -5.51 -17.95 5.89
CA ALA A 25 -5.42 -17.97 4.43
C ALA A 25 -4.00 -17.72 3.91
N GLY A 26 -3.11 -17.21 4.74
CA GLY A 26 -1.68 -17.07 4.42
C GLY A 26 -0.85 -18.32 4.68
N GLY A 27 -1.52 -19.45 4.92
CA GLY A 27 -0.85 -20.70 5.28
C GLY A 27 -0.29 -20.62 6.70
N ASN A 28 -1.16 -20.51 7.70
CA ASN A 28 -0.78 -20.56 9.11
C ASN A 28 -0.39 -22.01 9.46
N ASN A 29 0.71 -22.48 8.87
CA ASN A 29 1.29 -23.76 9.21
C ASN A 29 1.99 -23.61 10.57
N PRO A 30 1.61 -24.36 11.62
CA PRO A 30 2.31 -24.35 12.91
C PRO A 30 3.78 -24.73 12.80
N ARG A 31 4.19 -25.31 11.69
CA ARG A 31 5.61 -25.60 11.35
C ARG A 31 6.31 -24.48 10.59
N GLY A 32 5.62 -23.34 10.33
CA GLY A 32 6.12 -22.23 9.50
C GLY A 32 6.12 -22.54 8.00
N PRO A 33 6.43 -21.53 7.17
CA PRO A 33 6.56 -21.70 5.73
C PRO A 33 7.79 -22.57 5.41
N VAL A 34 7.67 -23.45 4.39
CA VAL A 34 8.78 -24.23 3.84
C VAL A 34 9.15 -23.72 2.45
N ASP A 35 10.35 -24.08 1.99
CA ASP A 35 10.89 -23.65 0.69
C ASP A 35 10.85 -22.11 0.53
N TYR A 36 11.16 -21.40 1.63
CA TYR A 36 11.13 -19.94 1.65
C TYR A 36 12.31 -19.37 0.86
N ARG A 37 12.00 -18.53 -0.13
CA ARG A 37 12.98 -17.78 -0.91
C ARG A 37 12.55 -16.32 -0.98
N ARG A 38 13.53 -15.42 -0.80
CA ARG A 38 13.37 -13.99 -1.01
C ARG A 38 14.49 -13.50 -1.93
N GLU A 39 14.13 -12.70 -2.91
CA GLU A 39 15.06 -12.14 -3.90
C GLU A 39 14.67 -10.68 -4.21
N LEU A 40 15.65 -9.93 -4.65
CA LEU A 40 15.51 -8.61 -5.24
C LEU A 40 16.19 -8.66 -6.61
N ASP A 41 15.37 -8.49 -7.64
CA ASP A 41 15.83 -8.34 -9.01
C ASP A 41 16.06 -6.85 -9.27
N LEU A 42 17.31 -6.47 -9.56
CA LEU A 42 17.69 -5.07 -9.79
C LEU A 42 17.42 -4.64 -11.24
N ASP A 43 17.37 -5.58 -12.18
CA ASP A 43 17.08 -5.28 -13.59
C ASP A 43 15.60 -4.95 -13.78
N ASP A 44 14.72 -5.73 -13.12
CA ASP A 44 13.28 -5.54 -13.16
C ASP A 44 12.77 -4.65 -12.00
N ALA A 45 13.64 -4.24 -11.07
CA ALA A 45 13.30 -3.50 -9.85
C ALA A 45 12.19 -4.19 -9.02
N LEU A 46 12.21 -5.52 -8.97
CA LEU A 46 11.18 -6.37 -8.38
C LEU A 46 11.69 -7.08 -7.13
N ALA A 47 11.03 -6.86 -5.99
CA ALA A 47 11.23 -7.68 -4.81
C ALA A 47 10.20 -8.82 -4.80
N LYS A 48 10.67 -10.06 -4.57
CA LYS A 48 9.85 -11.26 -4.66
C LYS A 48 10.07 -12.17 -3.46
N VAL A 49 8.97 -12.74 -2.97
CA VAL A 49 8.97 -13.77 -1.93
C VAL A 49 8.15 -14.96 -2.41
N VAL A 50 8.74 -16.15 -2.33
CA VAL A 50 8.05 -17.42 -2.63
C VAL A 50 8.19 -18.34 -1.44
N TYR A 51 7.11 -19.00 -1.07
CA TYR A 51 7.12 -20.01 -0.01
C TYR A 51 5.98 -21.01 -0.19
N LYS A 52 6.07 -22.15 0.49
CA LYS A 52 5.00 -23.16 0.52
C LYS A 52 4.40 -23.25 1.94
N ALA A 53 3.09 -23.34 1.99
CA ALA A 53 2.33 -23.64 3.20
C ALA A 53 1.09 -24.47 2.84
N ASP A 54 0.82 -25.52 3.61
CA ASP A 54 -0.34 -26.42 3.43
C ASP A 54 -0.51 -26.95 1.99
N GLY A 55 0.63 -27.25 1.31
CA GLY A 55 0.64 -27.76 -0.05
C GLY A 55 0.24 -26.73 -1.11
N VAL A 56 0.27 -25.44 -0.78
CA VAL A 56 0.07 -24.30 -1.66
C VAL A 56 1.37 -23.53 -1.78
N THR A 57 1.77 -23.14 -3.00
CA THR A 57 2.88 -22.22 -3.22
C THR A 57 2.32 -20.81 -3.34
N TYR A 58 2.79 -19.91 -2.48
CA TYR A 58 2.45 -18.49 -2.47
C TYR A 58 3.58 -17.66 -3.05
N THR A 59 3.22 -16.67 -3.85
CA THR A 59 4.16 -15.68 -4.39
C THR A 59 3.69 -14.28 -4.00
N ARG A 60 4.64 -13.47 -3.52
CA ARG A 60 4.44 -12.05 -3.22
C ARG A 60 5.45 -11.24 -4.02
N GLU A 61 4.98 -10.25 -4.74
CA GLU A 61 5.80 -9.38 -5.57
C GLU A 61 5.55 -7.92 -5.19
N TYR A 62 6.62 -7.14 -5.18
CA TYR A 62 6.59 -5.73 -4.75
C TYR A 62 7.38 -4.90 -5.74
N LEU A 63 6.77 -3.84 -6.25
CA LEU A 63 7.33 -2.92 -7.23
C LEU A 63 7.00 -1.48 -6.83
N ALA A 64 7.99 -0.59 -6.88
CA ALA A 64 7.78 0.85 -6.81
C ALA A 64 7.91 1.44 -8.22
N SER A 65 6.78 1.85 -8.82
CA SER A 65 6.75 2.46 -10.14
C SER A 65 6.87 3.97 -10.04
N TYR A 66 8.02 4.51 -10.45
CA TYR A 66 8.21 5.96 -10.54
C TYR A 66 7.31 6.61 -11.60
N PRO A 67 7.15 6.04 -12.83
CA PRO A 67 6.28 6.63 -13.85
C PRO A 67 4.79 6.66 -13.47
N ASP A 68 4.36 5.74 -12.63
CA ASP A 68 2.96 5.61 -12.21
C ASP A 68 2.69 6.22 -10.83
N ASP A 69 3.72 6.67 -10.09
CA ASP A 69 3.64 7.22 -8.72
C ASP A 69 2.95 6.25 -7.73
N VAL A 70 3.21 4.93 -7.84
CA VAL A 70 2.62 3.90 -6.97
C VAL A 70 3.63 2.90 -6.46
N ILE A 71 3.32 2.33 -5.29
CA ILE A 71 3.89 1.05 -4.86
C ILE A 71 2.83 -0.02 -5.11
N ALA A 72 3.17 -1.03 -5.91
CA ALA A 72 2.32 -2.17 -6.19
C ALA A 72 2.80 -3.39 -5.40
N MET A 73 1.85 -4.10 -4.78
CA MET A 73 2.08 -5.34 -4.04
C MET A 73 1.13 -6.40 -4.60
N ARG A 74 1.65 -7.43 -5.25
CA ARG A 74 0.84 -8.51 -5.82
C ARG A 74 1.00 -9.80 -5.05
N PHE A 75 -0.12 -10.45 -4.77
CA PHE A 75 -0.22 -11.72 -4.06
C PHE A 75 -0.90 -12.76 -4.93
N THR A 76 -0.24 -13.89 -5.15
CA THR A 76 -0.76 -15.00 -5.94
C THR A 76 -0.52 -16.34 -5.26
N ALA A 77 -1.27 -17.36 -5.66
CA ALA A 77 -1.08 -18.74 -5.24
C ALA A 77 -1.21 -19.70 -6.43
N ASN A 78 -0.56 -20.86 -6.35
CA ASN A 78 -0.66 -21.90 -7.39
C ASN A 78 -1.99 -22.67 -7.34
N LYS A 79 -2.89 -22.33 -6.44
CA LYS A 79 -4.25 -22.89 -6.34
C LYS A 79 -5.25 -21.76 -6.20
N LYS A 80 -6.39 -21.89 -6.89
CA LYS A 80 -7.48 -20.92 -6.86
C LYS A 80 -8.09 -20.77 -5.45
N GLY A 81 -8.58 -19.58 -5.16
CA GLY A 81 -9.28 -19.26 -3.91
C GLY A 81 -8.40 -19.31 -2.66
N LYS A 82 -7.07 -19.20 -2.81
CA LYS A 82 -6.12 -19.30 -1.69
C LYS A 82 -5.56 -17.97 -1.21
N ILE A 83 -5.92 -16.86 -1.85
CA ILE A 83 -5.53 -15.53 -1.40
C ILE A 83 -6.63 -14.96 -0.52
N GLY A 84 -6.23 -14.57 0.69
CA GLY A 84 -7.08 -13.89 1.65
C GLY A 84 -6.22 -13.15 2.67
N PHE A 85 -6.68 -12.00 3.12
CA PHE A 85 -6.01 -11.19 4.12
C PHE A 85 -6.96 -10.12 4.68
N THR A 86 -6.60 -9.58 5.82
CA THR A 86 -7.15 -8.30 6.30
C THR A 86 -6.06 -7.24 6.21
N VAL A 87 -6.37 -6.11 5.58
CA VAL A 87 -5.44 -4.99 5.48
C VAL A 87 -6.00 -3.77 6.20
N ARG A 88 -5.12 -3.06 6.90
CA ARG A 88 -5.36 -1.73 7.47
C ARG A 88 -4.19 -0.80 7.16
N MET A 89 -4.45 0.48 7.19
CA MET A 89 -3.45 1.52 7.05
C MET A 89 -3.56 2.46 8.23
N ASP A 90 -2.47 2.61 8.99
CA ASP A 90 -2.42 3.47 10.16
C ASP A 90 -1.64 4.75 9.83
N ASP A 91 -2.17 5.85 10.31
CA ASP A 91 -1.54 7.16 10.21
C ASP A 91 -0.46 7.28 11.30
N ALA A 92 0.72 7.75 10.94
CA ALA A 92 1.80 8.01 11.90
C ALA A 92 1.58 9.31 12.71
N HIS A 93 0.61 10.13 12.31
CA HIS A 93 0.36 11.44 12.91
C HIS A 93 -0.96 11.47 13.67
N THR A 94 -0.98 12.22 14.76
CA THR A 94 -2.20 12.48 15.53
C THR A 94 -3.09 13.48 14.81
N GLY A 95 -4.43 13.26 14.84
CA GLY A 95 -5.41 14.17 14.24
C GLY A 95 -5.67 13.95 12.76
N GLY A 96 -5.01 12.97 12.12
CA GLY A 96 -5.34 12.54 10.76
C GLY A 96 -6.69 11.82 10.71
N GLN A 97 -7.25 11.77 9.52
CA GLN A 97 -8.50 11.07 9.22
C GLN A 97 -8.22 9.81 8.41
N ARG A 98 -8.89 8.71 8.79
CA ARG A 98 -8.92 7.47 8.02
C ARG A 98 -10.34 7.22 7.53
N THR A 99 -10.48 6.89 6.26
CA THR A 99 -11.75 6.50 5.65
C THR A 99 -11.58 5.21 4.86
N VAL A 100 -12.60 4.36 4.89
CA VAL A 100 -12.69 3.16 4.05
C VAL A 100 -13.89 3.35 3.13
N THR A 101 -13.65 3.28 1.82
CA THR A 101 -14.71 3.46 0.81
C THR A 101 -14.48 2.50 -0.34
N GLY A 102 -15.49 1.64 -0.59
CA GLY A 102 -15.39 0.62 -1.62
C GLY A 102 -14.22 -0.33 -1.37
N ASN A 103 -13.25 -0.31 -2.27
CA ASN A 103 -12.03 -1.12 -2.20
C ASN A 103 -10.81 -0.33 -1.74
N SER A 104 -10.97 0.83 -1.13
CA SER A 104 -9.86 1.72 -0.79
C SER A 104 -9.88 2.15 0.67
N ILE A 105 -8.68 2.24 1.26
CA ILE A 105 -8.41 2.90 2.55
C ILE A 105 -7.63 4.17 2.25
N THR A 106 -8.08 5.28 2.82
CA THR A 106 -7.43 6.59 2.68
C THR A 106 -7.05 7.11 4.07
N ILE A 107 -5.82 7.59 4.24
CA ILE A 107 -5.41 8.44 5.35
C ILE A 107 -5.08 9.82 4.82
N SER A 108 -5.41 10.85 5.59
CA SER A 108 -5.10 12.23 5.25
C SER A 108 -5.06 13.09 6.51
N GLY A 109 -4.22 14.09 6.48
CA GLY A 109 -4.08 15.00 7.60
C GLY A 109 -3.35 16.27 7.21
N LYS A 110 -3.09 17.09 8.23
CA LYS A 110 -2.31 18.30 8.11
C LYS A 110 -1.29 18.34 9.25
N LEU A 111 -0.05 18.52 8.87
CA LEU A 111 1.03 18.89 9.78
C LEU A 111 1.02 20.40 10.00
N THR A 112 2.01 20.93 10.69
CA THR A 112 2.08 22.40 10.95
C THR A 112 2.01 23.21 9.64
N LEU A 113 2.70 22.78 8.58
CA LEU A 113 2.76 23.48 7.30
C LEU A 113 2.18 22.67 6.15
N LEU A 114 2.41 21.36 6.11
CA LEU A 114 2.06 20.49 4.98
C LEU A 114 0.80 19.69 5.26
N SER A 115 0.00 19.51 4.22
CA SER A 115 -1.06 18.51 4.20
C SER A 115 -0.58 17.25 3.47
N TYR A 116 -1.08 16.09 3.87
CA TYR A 116 -0.72 14.81 3.28
C TYR A 116 -1.96 13.94 3.00
N LYS A 117 -1.81 13.02 2.07
CA LYS A 117 -2.81 12.01 1.77
C LYS A 117 -2.11 10.75 1.25
N ALA A 118 -2.54 9.59 1.71
CA ALA A 118 -2.24 8.32 1.07
C ALA A 118 -3.51 7.53 0.83
N GLN A 119 -3.53 6.76 -0.24
CA GLN A 119 -4.63 5.86 -0.59
C GLN A 119 -4.07 4.49 -0.96
N LEU A 120 -4.59 3.48 -0.27
CA LEU A 120 -4.37 2.08 -0.58
C LEU A 120 -5.62 1.53 -1.26
N THR A 121 -5.47 0.98 -2.45
CA THR A 121 -6.57 0.37 -3.22
C THR A 121 -6.31 -1.12 -3.39
N VAL A 122 -7.29 -1.95 -3.10
CA VAL A 122 -7.25 -3.41 -3.26
C VAL A 122 -7.99 -3.80 -4.53
N LEU A 123 -7.29 -4.50 -5.43
CA LEU A 123 -7.83 -5.09 -6.66
C LEU A 123 -7.77 -6.61 -6.50
N ASN A 124 -8.89 -7.29 -6.53
CA ASN A 124 -8.94 -8.75 -6.37
C ASN A 124 -9.40 -9.44 -7.65
N GLU A 125 -8.82 -10.61 -7.91
CA GLU A 125 -9.23 -11.53 -8.95
C GLU A 125 -9.98 -12.69 -8.27
N GLY A 126 -11.30 -12.72 -8.43
CA GLY A 126 -12.17 -13.64 -7.68
C GLY A 126 -12.28 -13.29 -6.19
N GLY A 127 -12.94 -14.18 -5.45
CA GLY A 127 -13.17 -13.99 -4.02
C GLY A 127 -14.13 -12.85 -3.68
N THR A 128 -14.14 -12.48 -2.41
CA THR A 128 -15.02 -11.42 -1.88
C THR A 128 -14.21 -10.43 -1.07
N LEU A 129 -14.32 -9.14 -1.41
CA LEU A 129 -13.74 -8.04 -0.66
C LEU A 129 -14.83 -7.35 0.17
N GLN A 130 -14.58 -7.21 1.47
CA GLN A 130 -15.49 -6.57 2.41
C GLN A 130 -14.82 -5.37 3.08
N ALA A 131 -15.51 -4.24 3.11
CA ALA A 131 -15.10 -3.06 3.83
C ALA A 131 -15.63 -3.13 5.28
N GLY A 132 -14.72 -2.92 6.23
CA GLY A 132 -15.03 -2.67 7.64
C GLY A 132 -14.81 -1.20 7.98
N ASP A 133 -14.92 -0.83 9.26
CA ASP A 133 -14.77 0.57 9.69
C ASP A 133 -13.36 1.13 9.45
N SER A 134 -12.34 0.27 9.51
CA SER A 134 -10.94 0.66 9.38
C SER A 134 -10.09 -0.31 8.56
N THR A 135 -10.71 -1.34 8.00
CA THR A 135 -10.04 -2.45 7.33
C THR A 135 -10.73 -2.83 6.03
N LEU A 136 -9.97 -3.49 5.15
CA LEU A 136 -10.52 -4.25 4.03
C LEU A 136 -10.16 -5.72 4.24
N THR A 137 -11.14 -6.61 4.15
CA THR A 137 -10.95 -8.06 4.30
C THR A 137 -11.25 -8.75 2.98
N LEU A 138 -10.24 -9.43 2.43
CA LEU A 138 -10.37 -10.25 1.22
C LEU A 138 -10.41 -11.73 1.60
N THR A 139 -11.32 -12.46 0.99
CA THR A 139 -11.48 -13.91 1.23
C THR A 139 -11.61 -14.66 -0.08
N GLY A 140 -10.84 -15.74 -0.24
CA GLY A 140 -11.01 -16.71 -1.31
C GLY A 140 -10.70 -16.20 -2.71
N ALA A 141 -9.80 -15.23 -2.86
CA ALA A 141 -9.39 -14.73 -4.17
C ALA A 141 -8.33 -15.65 -4.82
N ASP A 142 -8.23 -15.59 -6.15
CA ASP A 142 -7.19 -16.25 -6.94
C ASP A 142 -5.90 -15.42 -6.91
N ALA A 143 -6.04 -14.11 -6.95
CA ALA A 143 -4.95 -13.14 -6.80
C ALA A 143 -5.46 -11.82 -6.19
N ALA A 144 -4.54 -10.99 -5.71
CA ALA A 144 -4.84 -9.63 -5.29
C ALA A 144 -3.66 -8.72 -5.60
N THR A 145 -3.96 -7.47 -5.99
CA THR A 145 -2.97 -6.41 -6.14
C THR A 145 -3.38 -5.23 -5.26
N LEU A 146 -2.47 -4.79 -4.41
CA LEU A 146 -2.61 -3.59 -3.61
C LEU A 146 -1.81 -2.48 -4.26
N LEU A 147 -2.43 -1.32 -4.45
CA LEU A 147 -1.80 -0.13 -5.02
C LEU A 147 -1.81 0.97 -3.97
N LEU A 148 -0.61 1.39 -3.56
CA LEU A 148 -0.42 2.52 -2.67
C LEU A 148 0.03 3.73 -3.47
N SER A 149 -0.72 4.84 -3.40
CA SER A 149 -0.28 6.15 -3.84
C SER A 149 -0.30 7.13 -2.67
N ALA A 150 0.65 8.05 -2.64
CA ALA A 150 0.76 9.04 -1.58
C ALA A 150 1.27 10.38 -2.13
N GLY A 151 0.95 11.44 -1.45
CA GLY A 151 1.40 12.78 -1.82
C GLY A 151 1.17 13.79 -0.71
N THR A 152 1.80 14.94 -0.92
CA THR A 152 1.67 16.12 -0.06
C THR A 152 1.39 17.34 -0.92
N ASP A 153 1.03 18.45 -0.30
CA ASP A 153 0.95 19.76 -0.96
C ASP A 153 2.31 20.47 -1.08
N TYR A 154 3.42 19.78 -0.85
CA TYR A 154 4.76 20.35 -0.99
C TYR A 154 5.08 20.65 -2.46
N ASP A 155 5.52 21.90 -2.72
CA ASP A 155 5.98 22.36 -4.03
C ASP A 155 7.24 23.22 -3.86
N PRO A 156 8.43 22.70 -4.22
CA PRO A 156 9.68 23.44 -4.08
C PRO A 156 9.79 24.68 -4.98
N GLN A 157 8.91 24.81 -5.97
CA GLN A 157 8.89 25.95 -6.89
C GLN A 157 7.98 27.10 -6.40
N SER A 158 7.13 26.82 -5.43
CA SER A 158 6.24 27.84 -4.85
C SER A 158 6.98 28.67 -3.77
N PRO A 159 6.74 29.99 -3.67
CA PRO A 159 7.36 30.85 -2.65
C PRO A 159 7.06 30.42 -1.20
N ASP A 160 5.92 29.83 -0.95
CA ASP A 160 5.49 29.30 0.35
C ASP A 160 5.65 27.77 0.43
N TYR A 161 6.28 27.15 -0.55
CA TYR A 161 6.48 25.70 -0.67
C TYR A 161 5.18 24.89 -0.74
N LEU A 162 4.04 25.51 -1.07
CA LEU A 162 2.75 24.84 -1.18
C LEU A 162 2.20 24.92 -2.59
N THR A 163 1.74 23.76 -3.11
CA THR A 163 1.10 23.69 -4.42
C THR A 163 -0.32 24.24 -4.40
N ARG A 164 -0.73 24.85 -5.51
CA ARG A 164 -2.11 25.27 -5.79
C ARG A 164 -2.86 24.25 -6.66
N SER A 165 -2.21 23.19 -7.08
CA SER A 165 -2.81 22.13 -7.90
C SER A 165 -3.69 21.19 -7.06
N ASP A 166 -4.58 20.42 -7.73
CA ASP A 166 -5.35 19.36 -7.09
C ASP A 166 -4.50 18.09 -6.88
N TRP A 167 -3.53 18.18 -5.97
CA TRP A 167 -2.68 17.05 -5.62
C TRP A 167 -3.45 15.92 -4.91
N LYS A 168 -4.52 16.24 -4.18
CA LYS A 168 -5.35 15.23 -3.49
C LYS A 168 -6.13 14.38 -4.48
N GLY A 169 -6.69 15.00 -5.52
CA GLY A 169 -7.31 14.31 -6.63
C GLY A 169 -6.32 13.47 -7.41
N LYS A 170 -5.09 13.97 -7.62
CA LYS A 170 -4.01 13.22 -8.25
C LYS A 170 -3.73 11.91 -7.52
N VAL A 171 -3.59 11.92 -6.19
CA VAL A 171 -3.36 10.69 -5.39
C VAL A 171 -4.47 9.65 -5.63
N SER A 172 -5.73 10.06 -5.67
CA SER A 172 -6.84 9.13 -5.92
C SER A 172 -6.88 8.61 -7.36
N THR A 173 -6.58 9.47 -8.34
CA THR A 173 -6.62 9.12 -9.76
C THR A 173 -5.48 8.18 -10.15
N VAL A 174 -4.31 8.33 -9.54
CA VAL A 174 -3.14 7.49 -9.81
C VAL A 174 -3.43 6.02 -9.53
N ALA A 175 -3.99 5.69 -8.38
CA ALA A 175 -4.35 4.31 -8.04
C ALA A 175 -5.38 3.71 -9.02
N ALA A 176 -6.37 4.51 -9.46
CA ALA A 176 -7.35 4.07 -10.45
C ALA A 176 -6.72 3.80 -11.82
N ARG A 177 -5.81 4.66 -12.28
CA ARG A 177 -5.08 4.49 -13.55
C ARG A 177 -4.16 3.28 -13.55
N ALA A 178 -3.42 3.07 -12.47
CA ALA A 178 -2.52 1.92 -12.35
C ALA A 178 -3.31 0.60 -12.32
N GLY A 179 -4.50 0.57 -11.72
CA GLY A 179 -5.37 -0.59 -11.69
C GLY A 179 -6.04 -0.94 -13.02
N SER A 180 -5.95 -0.08 -14.03
CA SER A 180 -6.49 -0.33 -15.38
C SER A 180 -5.46 -0.83 -16.39
N LYS A 181 -4.20 -0.97 -15.99
CA LYS A 181 -3.10 -1.53 -16.79
C LYS A 181 -2.90 -3.01 -16.45
#